data_069acb3f5fd183b783c3b2ddd3a80b30
#
_entry.id   069acb3f5fd183b783c3b2ddd3a80b30
#
_cell.length_a   1.000
_cell.length_b   1.000
_cell.length_c   1.000
_cell.angle_alpha   90.00
_cell.angle_beta   90.00
_cell.angle_gamma   90.00
#
_symmetry.space_group_name_H-M   'P 1'
#
loop_
_entity.id
_entity.type
_entity.pdbx_description
1 polymer ?
#
loop_
_entity_poly.entity_id
_entity_poly.type
_entity_poly.pdbx_seq_one_letter_code
_entity_poly.pdbx_strand_id
1 'polypeptide(L)'
;MKILIIDECYFTRNGIRHFFLKKNVRHEIIDMSSIEEANHYINNSMPDIIFIDLTKYCREVAHCQHLQYFFSLTQECRLYLYIDANYPDKDRPIALTNNCFILAKRVLPWVLERTSTLTSRCQVFFPTYKHSLCSIFSIQEQKIINYWMGELPNYQIAKKLKISNSTVYSHKRHITEKINVKNRIELF
;
A
#
# COMPACT_ATOMS: atom_id res chain seq x y z
N MET A 1 -13.17 14.03 -2.55
CA MET A 1 -12.31 12.85 -2.22
C MET A 1 -11.26 13.32 -1.24
N LYS A 2 -11.04 12.53 -0.18
CA LYS A 2 -10.01 12.80 0.84
C LYS A 2 -8.75 12.04 0.53
N ILE A 3 -7.63 12.73 0.45
CA ILE A 3 -6.32 12.16 0.15
C ILE A 3 -5.41 12.41 1.35
N LEU A 4 -4.84 11.34 1.89
CA LEU A 4 -3.84 11.39 2.95
C LEU A 4 -2.47 11.06 2.38
N ILE A 5 -1.47 11.87 2.70
CA ILE A 5 -0.08 11.69 2.29
C ILE A 5 0.78 11.52 3.55
N ILE A 6 1.52 10.41 3.62
CA ILE A 6 2.39 10.10 4.76
C ILE A 6 3.81 9.89 4.22
N ASP A 7 4.71 10.82 4.50
CA ASP A 7 6.11 10.76 4.08
C ASP A 7 6.95 11.68 4.99
N GLU A 8 8.08 11.23 5.48
CA GLU A 8 8.99 12.08 6.27
C GLU A 8 9.55 13.25 5.44
N CYS A 9 9.74 13.04 4.13
CA CYS A 9 10.27 14.05 3.23
C CYS A 9 9.24 15.14 2.90
N TYR A 10 9.46 16.33 3.43
CA TYR A 10 8.61 17.50 3.16
C TYR A 10 8.45 17.78 1.65
N PHE A 11 9.52 17.66 0.88
CA PHE A 11 9.48 17.92 -0.57
C PHE A 11 8.57 16.94 -1.32
N THR A 12 8.58 15.67 -0.93
CA THR A 12 7.69 14.67 -1.52
C THR A 12 6.23 14.99 -1.18
N ARG A 13 5.91 15.27 0.10
CA ARG A 13 4.55 15.64 0.51
C ARG A 13 4.06 16.85 -0.27
N ASN A 14 4.88 17.89 -0.31
CA ASN A 14 4.54 19.14 -0.99
C ASN A 14 4.38 18.95 -2.51
N GLY A 15 5.23 18.13 -3.12
CA GLY A 15 5.14 17.77 -4.53
C GLY A 15 3.83 17.06 -4.88
N ILE A 16 3.42 16.06 -4.10
CA ILE A 16 2.14 15.36 -4.27
C ILE A 16 0.96 16.33 -4.08
N ARG A 17 1.00 17.14 -3.03
CA ARG A 17 -0.04 18.16 -2.74
C ARG A 17 -0.20 19.12 -3.90
N HIS A 18 0.88 19.72 -4.38
CA HIS A 18 0.86 20.66 -5.50
C HIS A 18 0.37 20.01 -6.79
N PHE A 19 0.70 18.75 -7.01
CA PHE A 19 0.21 18.02 -8.17
C PHE A 19 -1.32 17.99 -8.22
N PHE A 20 -1.97 17.63 -7.12
CA PHE A 20 -3.44 17.59 -7.05
C PHE A 20 -4.08 18.99 -7.09
N LEU A 21 -3.47 19.99 -6.47
CA LEU A 21 -3.96 21.37 -6.49
C LEU A 21 -3.99 21.96 -7.92
N LYS A 22 -2.99 21.65 -8.75
CA LYS A 22 -2.93 22.08 -10.15
C LYS A 22 -4.03 21.50 -11.04
N LYS A 23 -4.60 20.38 -10.69
CA LYS A 23 -5.62 19.69 -11.50
C LYS A 23 -7.03 20.25 -11.30
N ASN A 24 -7.21 21.34 -10.53
CA ASN A 24 -8.49 22.00 -10.28
C ASN A 24 -9.63 21.09 -9.78
N VAL A 25 -9.29 19.95 -9.22
CA VAL A 25 -10.25 19.02 -8.64
C VAL A 25 -10.35 19.31 -7.14
N ARG A 26 -11.57 19.47 -6.62
CA ARG A 26 -11.80 19.70 -5.18
C ARG A 26 -11.48 18.43 -4.39
N HIS A 27 -10.21 18.26 -4.05
CA HIS A 27 -9.75 17.24 -3.12
C HIS A 27 -9.42 17.87 -1.76
N GLU A 28 -9.82 17.21 -0.70
CA GLU A 28 -9.31 17.50 0.64
C GLU A 28 -7.98 16.74 0.77
N ILE A 29 -6.88 17.48 0.86
CA ILE A 29 -5.54 16.90 0.90
C ILE A 29 -4.92 17.18 2.25
N ILE A 30 -4.55 16.12 2.95
CA ILE A 30 -3.93 16.16 4.26
C ILE A 30 -2.57 15.49 4.13
N ASP A 31 -1.55 16.08 4.71
CA ASP A 31 -0.19 15.52 4.71
C ASP A 31 0.34 15.43 6.14
N MET A 32 1.04 14.34 6.42
CA MET A 32 1.62 14.00 7.72
C MET A 32 3.03 13.48 7.57
N SER A 33 3.84 13.67 8.59
CA SER A 33 5.24 13.24 8.57
C SER A 33 5.43 11.82 9.07
N SER A 34 4.47 11.28 9.83
CA SER A 34 4.61 9.97 10.47
C SER A 34 3.31 9.14 10.43
N ILE A 35 3.46 7.83 10.62
CA ILE A 35 2.33 6.90 10.74
C ILE A 35 1.58 7.12 12.06
N GLU A 36 2.25 7.54 13.11
CA GLU A 36 1.65 7.82 14.41
C GLU A 36 0.63 8.95 14.30
N GLU A 37 1.00 10.05 13.65
CA GLU A 37 0.07 11.16 13.35
C GLU A 37 -1.10 10.69 12.49
N ALA A 38 -0.80 9.89 11.47
CA ALA A 38 -1.81 9.35 10.56
C ALA A 38 -2.80 8.42 11.26
N ASN A 39 -2.36 7.56 12.16
CA ASN A 39 -3.22 6.69 12.93
C ASN A 39 -4.23 7.49 13.78
N HIS A 40 -3.77 8.58 14.39
CA HIS A 40 -4.64 9.44 15.18
C HIS A 40 -5.70 10.13 14.30
N TYR A 41 -5.31 10.57 13.12
CA TYR A 41 -6.22 11.21 12.17
C TYR A 41 -7.25 10.23 11.60
N ILE A 42 -6.82 9.04 11.16
CA ILE A 42 -7.68 8.04 10.51
C ILE A 42 -8.81 7.57 11.44
N ASN A 43 -8.56 7.45 12.73
CA ASN A 43 -9.59 7.11 13.72
C ASN A 43 -10.78 8.09 13.71
N ASN A 44 -10.55 9.34 13.35
CA ASN A 44 -11.58 10.39 13.36
C ASN A 44 -12.13 10.70 11.95
N SER A 45 -11.34 10.44 10.92
CA SER A 45 -11.69 10.83 9.55
C SER A 45 -11.03 9.89 8.52
N MET A 46 -11.81 8.94 8.01
CA MET A 46 -11.32 7.96 7.04
C MET A 46 -11.03 8.61 5.68
N PRO A 47 -9.79 8.50 5.15
CA PRO A 47 -9.46 8.95 3.81
C PRO A 47 -9.94 7.98 2.73
N ASP A 48 -10.15 8.48 1.51
CA ASP A 48 -10.47 7.63 0.36
C ASP A 48 -9.21 7.01 -0.24
N ILE A 49 -8.11 7.77 -0.25
CA ILE A 49 -6.82 7.36 -0.81
C ILE A 49 -5.69 7.74 0.15
N ILE A 50 -4.75 6.84 0.29
CA ILE A 50 -3.54 7.06 1.10
C ILE A 50 -2.30 6.80 0.24
N PHE A 51 -1.39 7.77 0.21
CA PHE A 51 -0.03 7.63 -0.29
C PHE A 51 0.91 7.57 0.90
N ILE A 52 1.68 6.50 1.01
CA ILE A 52 2.58 6.31 2.16
C ILE A 52 3.97 5.85 1.73
N ASP A 53 5.01 6.53 2.26
CA ASP A 53 6.39 6.10 2.16
C ASP A 53 6.69 5.04 3.22
N LEU A 54 7.09 3.87 2.79
CA LEU A 54 7.52 2.78 3.67
C LEU A 54 9.04 2.57 3.69
N THR A 55 9.82 3.46 3.07
CA THR A 55 11.28 3.31 2.94
C THR A 55 11.97 3.10 4.29
N LYS A 56 11.57 3.85 5.31
CA LYS A 56 12.10 3.70 6.68
C LYS A 56 11.77 2.34 7.26
N TYR A 57 10.52 1.94 7.18
CA TYR A 57 10.03 0.69 7.77
C TYR A 57 10.58 -0.56 7.08
N CYS A 58 10.96 -0.46 5.80
CA CYS A 58 11.66 -1.54 5.10
C CYS A 58 13.09 -1.78 5.61
N ARG A 59 13.70 -0.77 6.24
CA ARG A 59 15.06 -0.85 6.78
C ARG A 59 15.10 -1.24 8.25
N GLU A 60 14.01 -1.03 8.96
CA GLU A 60 13.89 -1.37 10.38
C GLU A 60 13.45 -2.83 10.54
N VAL A 61 14.29 -3.63 11.20
CA VAL A 61 13.99 -5.06 11.47
C VAL A 61 12.99 -5.20 12.63
N ALA A 62 12.75 -4.13 13.38
CA ALA A 62 11.92 -4.14 14.57
C ALA A 62 10.41 -4.16 14.22
N HIS A 63 9.66 -4.88 15.03
CA HIS A 63 8.20 -4.93 14.98
C HIS A 63 7.62 -3.53 15.24
N CYS A 64 6.96 -2.95 14.25
CA CYS A 64 6.36 -1.63 14.36
C CYS A 64 4.85 -1.74 14.67
N GLN A 65 4.47 -1.56 15.94
CA GLN A 65 3.06 -1.61 16.37
C GLN A 65 2.20 -0.55 15.67
N HIS A 66 2.76 0.64 15.41
CA HIS A 66 2.05 1.72 14.71
C HIS A 66 1.72 1.36 13.27
N LEU A 67 2.63 0.68 12.56
CA LEU A 67 2.40 0.20 11.20
C LEU A 67 1.34 -0.90 11.17
N GLN A 68 1.39 -1.84 12.12
CA GLN A 68 0.40 -2.90 12.26
C GLN A 68 -1.00 -2.32 12.50
N TYR A 69 -1.10 -1.34 13.41
CA TYR A 69 -2.34 -0.66 13.72
C TYR A 69 -2.85 0.13 12.51
N PHE A 70 -1.97 0.84 11.80
CA PHE A 70 -2.29 1.54 10.56
C PHE A 70 -2.95 0.62 9.52
N PHE A 71 -2.37 -0.54 9.23
CA PHE A 71 -2.96 -1.48 8.28
C PHE A 71 -4.29 -2.07 8.75
N SER A 72 -4.51 -2.19 10.05
CA SER A 72 -5.81 -2.62 10.57
C SER A 72 -6.91 -1.59 10.35
N LEU A 73 -6.59 -0.30 10.41
CA LEU A 73 -7.53 0.80 10.21
C LEU A 73 -7.85 1.03 8.71
N THR A 74 -6.90 0.76 7.82
CA THR A 74 -6.96 1.22 6.42
C THR A 74 -7.43 0.16 5.42
N GLN A 75 -8.04 -0.93 5.89
CA GLN A 75 -8.44 -2.06 5.04
C GLN A 75 -9.39 -1.69 3.89
N GLU A 76 -10.22 -0.66 4.06
CA GLU A 76 -11.17 -0.19 3.05
C GLU A 76 -10.62 0.99 2.21
N CYS A 77 -9.51 1.58 2.63
CA CYS A 77 -8.86 2.66 1.90
C CYS A 77 -8.11 2.14 0.68
N ARG A 78 -7.96 2.98 -0.32
CA ARG A 78 -7.01 2.70 -1.40
C ARG A 78 -5.62 3.11 -0.99
N LEU A 79 -4.71 2.14 -0.89
CA LEU A 79 -3.34 2.31 -0.42
C LEU A 79 -2.35 2.28 -1.58
N TYR A 80 -1.52 3.31 -1.68
CA TYR A 80 -0.33 3.34 -2.52
C TYR A 80 0.90 3.38 -1.63
N LEU A 81 1.51 2.21 -1.45
CA LEU A 81 2.73 2.02 -0.67
C LEU A 81 3.92 2.25 -1.59
N TYR A 82 4.70 3.29 -1.36
CA TYR A 82 5.90 3.49 -2.16
C TYR A 82 7.17 3.41 -1.32
N ILE A 83 8.25 3.01 -1.97
CA ILE A 83 9.56 2.85 -1.36
C ILE A 83 10.63 3.47 -2.25
N ASP A 84 11.63 4.08 -1.63
CA ASP A 84 12.82 4.60 -2.28
C ASP A 84 13.92 3.54 -2.31
N ALA A 85 13.72 2.55 -3.16
CA ALA A 85 14.63 1.43 -3.38
C ALA A 85 14.54 0.96 -4.83
N ASN A 86 15.50 0.15 -5.26
CA ASN A 86 15.45 -0.47 -6.60
C ASN A 86 14.32 -1.50 -6.75
N TYR A 87 13.63 -1.75 -5.70
CA TYR A 87 12.50 -2.66 -5.60
C TYR A 87 11.20 -1.88 -5.26
N PRO A 88 10.06 -2.31 -5.78
CA PRO A 88 9.87 -3.36 -6.80
C PRO A 88 10.40 -2.90 -8.17
N ASP A 89 11.11 -3.79 -8.85
CA ASP A 89 11.70 -3.53 -10.17
C ASP A 89 10.66 -3.58 -11.28
N LYS A 90 9.66 -2.73 -11.17
CA LYS A 90 8.60 -2.56 -12.16
C LYS A 90 8.35 -1.08 -12.39
N ASP A 91 8.12 -0.72 -13.64
CA ASP A 91 7.71 0.63 -14.04
C ASP A 91 6.22 0.90 -13.82
N ARG A 92 5.55 0.03 -13.09
CA ARG A 92 4.12 0.09 -12.78
C ARG A 92 3.87 -0.39 -11.35
N PRO A 93 2.81 0.12 -10.70
CA PRO A 93 2.38 -0.42 -9.41
C PRO A 93 2.05 -1.91 -9.49
N ILE A 94 2.42 -2.65 -8.47
CA ILE A 94 2.03 -4.05 -8.28
C ILE A 94 0.83 -4.08 -7.34
N ALA A 95 -0.28 -4.66 -7.79
CA ALA A 95 -1.44 -4.86 -6.93
C ALA A 95 -1.16 -6.00 -5.94
N LEU A 96 -1.05 -5.70 -4.66
CA LEU A 96 -0.96 -6.68 -3.58
C LEU A 96 -2.35 -7.25 -3.28
N THR A 97 -3.33 -6.37 -3.19
CA THR A 97 -4.75 -6.69 -3.04
C THR A 97 -5.59 -5.81 -3.97
N ASN A 98 -6.92 -5.90 -3.90
CA ASN A 98 -7.80 -5.08 -4.74
C ASN A 98 -7.68 -3.57 -4.47
N ASN A 99 -7.25 -3.19 -3.28
CA ASN A 99 -7.16 -1.80 -2.84
C ASN A 99 -5.76 -1.38 -2.37
N CYS A 100 -4.78 -2.30 -2.36
CA CYS A 100 -3.42 -2.04 -1.92
C CYS A 100 -2.42 -2.28 -3.05
N PHE A 101 -1.59 -1.28 -3.31
CA PHE A 101 -0.60 -1.28 -4.39
C PHE A 101 0.77 -0.92 -3.83
N ILE A 102 1.80 -1.64 -4.27
CA ILE A 102 3.19 -1.30 -3.96
C ILE A 102 3.90 -0.81 -5.22
N LEU A 103 4.76 0.19 -5.08
CA LEU A 103 5.49 0.80 -6.18
C LEU A 103 6.84 1.37 -5.73
N ALA A 104 7.80 1.45 -6.66
CA ALA A 104 8.99 2.23 -6.45
C ALA A 104 8.66 3.74 -6.46
N LYS A 105 9.34 4.55 -5.65
CA LYS A 105 9.08 6.01 -5.54
C LYS A 105 9.15 6.72 -6.90
N ARG A 106 10.02 6.27 -7.82
CA ARG A 106 10.11 6.79 -9.18
C ARG A 106 8.84 6.65 -10.02
N VAL A 107 7.95 5.71 -9.65
CA VAL A 107 6.68 5.45 -10.35
C VAL A 107 5.55 6.35 -9.84
N LEU A 108 5.77 7.05 -8.72
CA LEU A 108 4.76 7.90 -8.09
C LEU A 108 4.14 8.93 -9.05
N PRO A 109 4.88 9.69 -9.89
CA PRO A 109 4.29 10.64 -10.82
C PRO A 109 3.26 10.01 -11.77
N TRP A 110 3.53 8.80 -12.25
CA TRP A 110 2.61 8.04 -13.10
C TRP A 110 1.31 7.68 -12.37
N VAL A 111 1.40 7.29 -11.11
CA VAL A 111 0.23 6.98 -10.26
C VAL A 111 -0.59 8.23 -9.99
N LEU A 112 0.07 9.35 -9.66
CA LEU A 112 -0.60 10.62 -9.39
C LEU A 112 -1.41 11.11 -10.60
N GLU A 113 -0.84 11.02 -11.81
CA GLU A 113 -1.53 11.39 -13.05
C GLU A 113 -2.84 10.60 -13.21
N ARG A 114 -2.79 9.30 -13.01
CA ARG A 114 -3.96 8.44 -13.10
C ARG A 114 -4.96 8.64 -11.97
N THR A 115 -4.47 8.89 -10.76
CA THR A 115 -5.32 9.12 -9.59
C THR A 115 -6.08 10.44 -9.71
N SER A 116 -5.48 11.45 -10.30
CA SER A 116 -6.09 12.78 -10.45
C SER A 116 -7.31 12.81 -11.39
N THR A 117 -7.46 11.83 -12.25
CA THR A 117 -8.59 11.72 -13.19
C THR A 117 -9.85 11.10 -12.58
N LEU A 118 -9.80 10.70 -11.30
CA LEU A 118 -10.90 10.02 -10.65
C LEU A 118 -11.90 10.99 -10.06
N THR A 119 -13.15 10.74 -10.36
CA THR A 119 -14.28 11.57 -9.91
C THR A 119 -15.15 10.89 -8.85
N SER A 120 -15.01 9.61 -8.59
CA SER A 120 -15.85 8.89 -7.61
C SER A 120 -15.19 7.68 -6.94
N ARG A 121 -15.68 7.33 -5.75
CA ARG A 121 -15.22 6.20 -4.91
C ARG A 121 -15.23 4.82 -5.59
N CYS A 122 -16.00 4.67 -6.66
CA CYS A 122 -16.32 3.34 -7.23
C CYS A 122 -15.64 3.04 -8.57
N GLN A 123 -14.83 3.94 -9.13
CA GLN A 123 -14.21 3.63 -10.42
C GLN A 123 -12.89 2.86 -10.23
N VAL A 124 -12.90 1.66 -10.78
CA VAL A 124 -11.71 0.80 -10.90
C VAL A 124 -10.64 1.53 -11.69
N PHE A 125 -9.53 1.75 -11.08
CA PHE A 125 -8.51 2.74 -11.36
C PHE A 125 -7.62 2.57 -12.53
N PHE A 126 -7.72 1.47 -13.18
CA PHE A 126 -6.95 1.24 -14.37
C PHE A 126 -7.95 1.10 -15.50
N PRO A 127 -7.89 2.01 -16.52
CA PRO A 127 -8.71 1.81 -17.68
C PRO A 127 -8.52 0.38 -18.12
N THR A 128 -9.62 -0.27 -18.34
CA THR A 128 -9.70 -1.59 -18.94
C THR A 128 -8.89 -1.67 -20.25
N TYR A 129 -7.59 -1.73 -20.13
CA TYR A 129 -6.92 -2.67 -21.02
C TYR A 129 -7.54 -4.01 -20.66
N LYS A 130 -8.03 -4.75 -21.62
CA LYS A 130 -8.71 -6.06 -21.53
C LYS A 130 -7.96 -7.16 -20.75
N HIS A 131 -6.90 -6.82 -20.06
CA HIS A 131 -6.24 -7.55 -19.00
C HIS A 131 -6.42 -6.73 -17.71
N SER A 132 -7.51 -7.05 -16.99
CA SER A 132 -7.73 -6.61 -15.62
C SER A 132 -6.39 -6.58 -14.89
N LEU A 133 -6.14 -5.50 -14.13
CA LEU A 133 -5.18 -5.59 -13.04
C LEU A 133 -5.77 -6.52 -11.97
N CYS A 134 -5.99 -7.76 -12.37
CA CYS A 134 -6.09 -8.84 -11.42
C CYS A 134 -4.76 -8.82 -10.69
N SER A 135 -4.82 -8.77 -9.38
CA SER A 135 -3.66 -9.01 -8.57
C SER A 135 -2.92 -10.21 -9.15
N ILE A 136 -1.59 -10.11 -9.29
CA ILE A 136 -0.76 -11.26 -9.67
C ILE A 136 -0.86 -12.39 -8.64
N PHE A 137 -1.51 -12.11 -7.53
CA PHE A 137 -1.73 -13.03 -6.42
C PHE A 137 -3.11 -13.65 -6.46
N SER A 138 -3.19 -14.94 -6.15
CA SER A 138 -4.47 -15.63 -5.93
C SER A 138 -5.23 -15.02 -4.74
N ILE A 139 -6.53 -15.27 -4.65
CA ILE A 139 -7.37 -14.81 -3.52
C ILE A 139 -6.80 -15.26 -2.17
N GLN A 140 -6.24 -16.48 -2.11
CA GLN A 140 -5.62 -16.99 -0.89
C GLN A 140 -4.33 -16.24 -0.54
N GLU A 141 -3.48 -15.96 -1.55
CA GLU A 141 -2.27 -15.15 -1.36
C GLU A 141 -2.60 -13.72 -0.93
N GLN A 142 -3.62 -13.09 -1.49
CA GLN A 142 -4.07 -11.75 -1.07
C GLN A 142 -4.52 -11.73 0.40
N LYS A 143 -5.25 -12.76 0.86
CA LYS A 143 -5.62 -12.89 2.28
C LYS A 143 -4.37 -13.03 3.17
N ILE A 144 -3.39 -13.82 2.72
CA ILE A 144 -2.13 -13.99 3.45
C ILE A 144 -1.34 -12.67 3.48
N ILE A 145 -1.28 -11.93 2.37
CA ILE A 145 -0.64 -10.61 2.32
C ILE A 145 -1.27 -9.67 3.35
N ASN A 146 -2.60 -9.56 3.40
CA ASN A 146 -3.29 -8.71 4.36
C ASN A 146 -2.92 -9.03 5.82
N TYR A 147 -2.90 -10.33 6.18
CA TYR A 147 -2.48 -10.72 7.52
C TYR A 147 -0.99 -10.52 7.77
N TRP A 148 -0.18 -10.68 6.74
CA TRP A 148 1.26 -10.50 6.81
C TRP A 148 1.65 -9.02 6.95
N MET A 149 0.96 -8.12 6.25
CA MET A 149 1.08 -6.67 6.44
C MET A 149 0.73 -6.27 7.87
N GLY A 150 -0.33 -6.87 8.44
CA GLY A 150 -0.67 -6.73 9.86
C GLY A 150 0.26 -7.48 10.81
N GLU A 151 1.43 -7.96 10.33
CA GLU A 151 2.48 -8.66 11.10
C GLU A 151 2.01 -9.87 11.90
N LEU A 152 0.88 -10.49 11.51
CA LEU A 152 0.41 -11.69 12.19
C LEU A 152 1.45 -12.84 12.03
N PRO A 153 1.78 -13.55 13.10
CA PRO A 153 2.65 -14.71 13.02
C PRO A 153 1.98 -15.86 12.27
N ASN A 154 2.78 -16.72 11.63
CA ASN A 154 2.28 -17.76 10.74
C ASN A 154 1.21 -18.66 11.37
N TYR A 155 1.34 -19.02 12.65
CA TYR A 155 0.37 -19.87 13.34
C TYR A 155 -1.01 -19.18 13.47
N GLN A 156 -1.06 -17.87 13.64
CA GLN A 156 -2.32 -17.12 13.68
C GLN A 156 -2.95 -17.01 12.30
N ILE A 157 -2.14 -16.77 11.27
CA ILE A 157 -2.60 -16.78 9.87
C ILE A 157 -3.17 -18.16 9.52
N ALA A 158 -2.45 -19.22 9.86
CA ALA A 158 -2.87 -20.61 9.65
C ALA A 158 -4.22 -20.89 10.32
N LYS A 159 -4.38 -20.48 11.59
CA LYS A 159 -5.64 -20.64 12.35
C LYS A 159 -6.79 -19.87 11.69
N LYS A 160 -6.57 -18.60 11.28
CA LYS A 160 -7.61 -17.78 10.64
C LYS A 160 -8.04 -18.32 9.28
N LEU A 161 -7.10 -18.87 8.50
CA LEU A 161 -7.36 -19.38 7.15
C LEU A 161 -7.68 -20.88 7.13
N LYS A 162 -7.65 -21.57 8.28
CA LYS A 162 -7.86 -23.02 8.43
C LYS A 162 -6.94 -23.86 7.53
N ILE A 163 -5.66 -23.49 7.48
CA ILE A 163 -4.59 -24.17 6.75
C ILE A 163 -3.41 -24.49 7.68
N SER A 164 -2.44 -25.26 7.22
CA SER A 164 -1.24 -25.57 8.02
C SER A 164 -0.24 -24.40 8.04
N ASN A 165 0.62 -24.35 9.07
CA ASN A 165 1.74 -23.41 9.13
C ASN A 165 2.67 -23.54 7.92
N SER A 166 2.94 -24.77 7.47
CA SER A 166 3.77 -25.04 6.30
C SER A 166 3.13 -24.48 5.02
N THR A 167 1.80 -24.58 4.90
CA THR A 167 1.07 -23.99 3.77
C THR A 167 1.18 -22.46 3.76
N VAL A 168 1.08 -21.80 4.93
CA VAL A 168 1.30 -20.35 5.03
C VAL A 168 2.70 -19.97 4.59
N TYR A 169 3.70 -20.74 5.03
CA TYR A 169 5.09 -20.51 4.64
C TYR A 169 5.29 -20.65 3.12
N SER A 170 4.73 -21.69 2.50
CA SER A 170 4.80 -21.91 1.06
C SER A 170 4.14 -20.76 0.27
N HIS A 171 2.98 -20.29 0.73
CA HIS A 171 2.35 -19.13 0.09
C HIS A 171 3.19 -17.85 0.23
N LYS A 172 3.76 -17.58 1.39
CA LYS A 172 4.66 -16.44 1.59
C LYS A 172 5.87 -16.50 0.66
N ARG A 173 6.45 -17.68 0.49
CA ARG A 173 7.54 -17.91 -0.46
C ARG A 173 7.09 -17.61 -1.90
N HIS A 174 5.96 -18.16 -2.36
CA HIS A 174 5.44 -17.87 -3.69
C HIS A 174 5.12 -16.40 -3.89
N ILE A 175 4.63 -15.70 -2.87
CA ILE A 175 4.39 -14.25 -2.90
C ILE A 175 5.70 -13.52 -3.16
N THR A 176 6.75 -13.79 -2.40
CA THR A 176 8.06 -13.15 -2.57
C THR A 176 8.68 -13.46 -3.94
N GLU A 177 8.57 -14.70 -4.41
CA GLU A 177 9.04 -15.10 -5.75
C GLU A 177 8.31 -14.34 -6.87
N LYS A 178 6.98 -14.19 -6.79
CA LYS A 178 6.19 -13.47 -7.80
C LYS A 178 6.57 -12.01 -7.97
N ILE A 179 7.03 -11.36 -6.94
CA ILE A 179 7.43 -9.95 -6.95
C ILE A 179 8.95 -9.76 -6.93
N ASN A 180 9.69 -10.88 -7.04
CA ASN A 180 11.15 -10.92 -7.12
C ASN A 180 11.84 -10.27 -5.92
N VAL A 181 11.36 -10.56 -4.70
CA VAL A 181 12.00 -10.15 -3.45
C VAL A 181 12.61 -11.35 -2.74
N LYS A 182 13.71 -11.12 -2.03
CA LYS A 182 14.43 -12.18 -1.34
C LYS A 182 13.84 -12.51 0.03
N ASN A 183 13.23 -11.54 0.68
CA ASN A 183 12.71 -11.71 2.04
C ASN A 183 11.61 -10.71 2.37
N ARG A 184 11.03 -10.82 3.58
CA ARG A 184 9.98 -9.92 4.08
C ARG A 184 10.44 -8.45 4.17
N ILE A 185 11.69 -8.21 4.52
CA ILE A 185 12.24 -6.85 4.69
C ILE A 185 12.24 -6.09 3.36
N GLU A 186 12.40 -6.82 2.25
CA GLU A 186 12.30 -6.25 0.92
C GLU A 186 10.83 -6.09 0.45
N LEU A 187 9.87 -6.69 1.14
CA LEU A 187 8.45 -6.60 0.82
C LEU A 187 7.79 -5.39 1.50
N PHE A 188 8.30 -5.01 2.69
CA PHE A 188 7.73 -3.91 3.51
C PHE A 188 8.81 -2.98 4.04
#